data_958be81da3a6155897d892ceff6c645e
#
_entry.id   958be81da3a6155897d892ceff6c645e
#
_cell.length_a   1.000
_cell.length_b   1.000
_cell.length_c   1.000
_cell.angle_alpha   90.00
_cell.angle_beta   90.00
_cell.angle_gamma   90.00
#
_symmetry.space_group_name_H-M   'P 1'
#
loop_
_entity.id
_entity.type
_entity.pdbx_description
1 polymer ?
#
loop_
_entity_poly.entity_id
_entity_poly.type
_entity_poly.pdbx_seq_one_letter_code
_entity_poly.pdbx_strand_id
1 'polypeptide(L)'
;VRSRRQRQMCIRDSWYNALCFYTELMGGVPVEGIDPIIKSMDKSFPETFVNGYNYLFDSVNGSTVDWSVRPNMIFAVALPYSPLTRMQKRAVVDIVTKELLTPKGLRSLSPKSEGYRPYYVGPQYERDLAYHQGTAWPWLLGAYLEAYLRVFGKSGVAFAERMLISLEEEMSLHCIGTIPELFDGNPPFTGRGAVSFAMNVAAILRVVDLLKKYNAE
;
A
#
# COMPACT_ATOMS: atom_id res chain seq x y z
N VAL A 1 12.86 -7.58 -17.16
CA VAL A 1 13.91 -6.59 -16.81
C VAL A 1 13.32 -5.24 -16.36
N ARG A 2 12.08 -4.88 -16.75
CA ARG A 2 11.45 -3.62 -16.29
C ARG A 2 11.09 -3.61 -14.79
N SER A 3 10.89 -4.76 -14.14
CA SER A 3 10.40 -4.81 -12.75
C SER A 3 11.43 -4.35 -11.69
N ARG A 4 12.72 -4.42 -11.96
CA ARG A 4 13.76 -3.99 -10.98
C ARG A 4 13.96 -2.47 -10.91
N ARG A 5 13.60 -1.72 -11.94
CA ARG A 5 13.74 -0.25 -11.97
C ARG A 5 12.56 0.50 -11.33
N GLN A 6 11.41 -0.14 -11.17
CA GLN A 6 10.16 0.47 -10.70
C GLN A 6 10.00 0.59 -9.18
N ARG A 7 10.96 0.13 -8.37
CA ARG A 7 10.81 0.05 -6.91
C ARG A 7 11.66 1.03 -6.11
N GLN A 8 12.23 2.06 -6.73
CA GLN A 8 13.15 2.94 -5.99
C GLN A 8 12.45 3.71 -4.85
N MET A 9 11.20 4.12 -5.02
CA MET A 9 10.45 4.78 -3.95
C MET A 9 10.21 3.84 -2.76
N CYS A 10 9.62 2.66 -2.97
CA CYS A 10 9.36 1.68 -1.91
C CYS A 10 10.62 1.16 -1.21
N ILE A 11 11.76 1.11 -1.91
CA ILE A 11 13.05 0.75 -1.31
C ILE A 11 13.48 1.84 -0.35
N ARG A 12 13.31 3.10 -0.73
CA ARG A 12 13.79 4.24 0.05
C ARG A 12 12.93 4.54 1.28
N ASP A 13 11.61 4.47 1.18
CA ASP A 13 10.74 4.64 2.35
C ASP A 13 10.94 3.52 3.37
N SER A 14 11.05 2.27 2.91
CA SER A 14 11.36 1.13 3.78
C SER A 14 12.74 1.23 4.41
N TRP A 15 13.74 1.70 3.65
CA TRP A 15 15.08 1.95 4.15
C TRP A 15 15.09 3.07 5.22
N TYR A 16 14.43 4.18 4.95
CA TYR A 16 14.25 5.26 5.91
C TYR A 16 13.60 4.76 7.21
N ASN A 17 12.50 4.03 7.09
CA ASN A 17 11.82 3.44 8.24
C ASN A 17 12.74 2.48 9.03
N ALA A 18 13.53 1.65 8.35
CA ALA A 18 14.45 0.72 8.99
C ALA A 18 15.56 1.45 9.77
N LEU A 19 16.12 2.51 9.21
CA LEU A 19 17.15 3.33 9.88
C LEU A 19 16.58 4.02 11.13
N CYS A 20 15.41 4.63 11.03
CA CYS A 20 14.75 5.26 12.17
C CYS A 20 14.41 4.24 13.26
N PHE A 21 13.89 3.07 12.89
CA PHE A 21 13.59 1.98 13.82
C PHE A 21 14.87 1.45 14.50
N TYR A 22 15.96 1.32 13.75
CA TYR A 22 17.24 0.92 14.34
C TYR A 22 17.73 1.94 15.36
N THR A 23 17.64 3.23 15.08
CA THR A 23 17.99 4.30 16.03
C THR A 23 17.13 4.21 17.31
N GLU A 24 15.82 3.92 17.18
CA GLU A 24 14.93 3.69 18.33
C GLU A 24 15.39 2.50 19.17
N LEU A 25 15.73 1.36 18.54
CA LEU A 25 16.24 0.17 19.22
C LEU A 25 17.55 0.43 19.97
N MET A 26 18.37 1.36 19.47
CA MET A 26 19.59 1.83 20.14
C MET A 26 19.32 2.85 21.25
N GLY A 27 18.07 2.98 21.73
CA GLY A 27 17.68 3.88 22.81
C GLY A 27 17.48 5.33 22.38
N GLY A 28 17.29 5.60 21.09
CA GLY A 28 17.12 6.95 20.54
C GLY A 28 18.39 7.79 20.51
N VAL A 29 19.55 7.18 20.77
CA VAL A 29 20.85 7.86 20.70
C VAL A 29 21.31 7.92 19.24
N PRO A 30 21.85 9.07 18.78
CA PRO A 30 22.42 9.17 17.45
C PRO A 30 23.44 8.07 17.16
N VAL A 31 23.27 7.40 16.01
CA VAL A 31 24.17 6.32 15.58
C VAL A 31 25.10 6.87 14.51
N GLU A 32 26.42 6.72 14.74
CA GLU A 32 27.44 7.18 13.78
C GLU A 32 27.21 6.55 12.40
N GLY A 33 27.24 7.39 11.35
CA GLY A 33 27.00 6.99 9.96
C GLY A 33 25.53 6.84 9.59
N ILE A 34 24.59 6.69 10.53
CA ILE A 34 23.15 6.54 10.25
C ILE A 34 22.41 7.88 10.30
N ASP A 35 22.61 8.66 11.33
CA ASP A 35 21.97 9.97 11.51
C ASP A 35 22.13 10.92 10.32
N PRO A 36 23.33 11.07 9.72
CA PRO A 36 23.48 11.89 8.53
C PRO A 36 22.65 11.40 7.34
N ILE A 37 22.47 10.07 7.21
CA ILE A 37 21.66 9.46 6.15
C ILE A 37 20.18 9.80 6.39
N ILE A 38 19.67 9.62 7.60
CA ILE A 38 18.28 9.96 7.96
C ILE A 38 18.00 11.43 7.64
N LYS A 39 18.86 12.36 8.13
CA LYS A 39 18.72 13.80 7.88
C LYS A 39 18.78 14.16 6.38
N SER A 40 19.62 13.46 5.62
CA SER A 40 19.65 13.65 4.17
C SER A 40 18.37 13.17 3.50
N MET A 41 17.81 12.04 3.97
CA MET A 41 16.57 11.48 3.43
C MET A 41 15.33 12.29 3.79
N ASP A 42 15.29 12.93 4.96
CA ASP A 42 14.20 13.84 5.38
C ASP A 42 13.96 14.94 4.34
N LYS A 43 15.01 15.41 3.71
CA LYS A 43 14.96 16.43 2.66
C LYS A 43 14.83 15.82 1.27
N SER A 44 15.73 14.91 0.90
CA SER A 44 15.85 14.40 -0.47
C SER A 44 14.67 13.51 -0.89
N PHE A 45 14.03 12.80 0.03
CA PHE A 45 12.88 11.94 -0.30
C PHE A 45 11.68 12.76 -0.78
N PRO A 46 11.18 13.77 -0.02
CA PRO A 46 10.08 14.60 -0.50
C PRO A 46 10.43 15.36 -1.78
N GLU A 47 11.65 15.93 -1.88
CA GLU A 47 12.10 16.66 -3.07
C GLU A 47 12.15 15.78 -4.32
N THR A 48 12.41 14.47 -4.17
CA THR A 48 12.52 13.54 -5.29
C THR A 48 11.18 12.95 -5.69
N PHE A 49 10.36 12.54 -4.73
CA PHE A 49 9.19 11.70 -4.99
C PHE A 49 7.86 12.42 -4.88
N VAL A 50 7.75 13.54 -4.18
CA VAL A 50 6.47 14.27 -4.06
C VAL A 50 6.24 15.11 -5.32
N ASN A 51 5.08 14.91 -5.93
CA ASN A 51 4.67 15.66 -7.12
C ASN A 51 3.90 16.95 -6.76
N GLY A 52 3.53 17.73 -7.78
CA GLY A 52 2.81 19.00 -7.62
C GLY A 52 1.42 18.88 -6.98
N TYR A 53 0.88 17.64 -6.84
CA TYR A 53 -0.39 17.35 -6.17
C TYR A 53 -0.22 16.81 -4.75
N ASN A 54 1.02 16.83 -4.21
CA ASN A 54 1.39 16.34 -2.88
C ASN A 54 1.24 14.82 -2.66
N TYR A 55 1.08 14.02 -3.72
CA TYR A 55 1.26 12.55 -3.63
C TYR A 55 2.54 12.13 -4.34
N LEU A 56 2.85 10.82 -4.38
CA LEU A 56 4.16 10.35 -4.82
C LEU A 56 4.16 9.86 -6.26
N PHE A 57 5.26 10.09 -6.99
CA PHE A 57 5.57 9.33 -8.19
C PHE A 57 5.82 7.86 -7.86
N ASP A 58 5.45 6.94 -8.74
CA ASP A 58 5.74 5.51 -8.54
C ASP A 58 7.24 5.22 -8.63
N SER A 59 7.92 5.84 -9.56
CA SER A 59 9.37 5.77 -9.67
C SER A 59 9.98 7.03 -10.28
N VAL A 60 11.24 7.27 -9.94
CA VAL A 60 12.07 8.35 -10.50
C VAL A 60 13.39 7.76 -10.97
N ASN A 61 13.77 8.00 -12.23
CA ASN A 61 15.03 7.57 -12.82
C ASN A 61 15.66 8.71 -13.62
N GLY A 62 16.56 9.46 -12.99
CA GLY A 62 17.11 10.69 -13.56
C GLY A 62 16.00 11.72 -13.83
N SER A 63 15.85 12.13 -15.09
CA SER A 63 14.79 13.06 -15.53
C SER A 63 13.46 12.39 -15.84
N THR A 64 13.38 11.06 -15.83
CA THR A 64 12.16 10.31 -16.15
C THR A 64 11.40 9.99 -14.85
N VAL A 65 10.14 10.37 -14.81
CA VAL A 65 9.23 10.11 -13.68
C VAL A 65 8.05 9.27 -14.13
N ASP A 66 7.64 8.31 -13.29
CA ASP A 66 6.43 7.51 -13.51
C ASP A 66 5.28 8.11 -12.69
N TRP A 67 4.27 8.63 -13.39
CA TRP A 67 3.07 9.25 -12.83
C TRP A 67 1.97 8.23 -12.53
N SER A 68 2.19 6.95 -12.82
CA SER A 68 1.17 5.92 -12.59
C SER A 68 0.75 5.91 -11.13
N VAL A 69 -0.55 5.96 -10.88
CA VAL A 69 -1.07 5.78 -9.52
C VAL A 69 -1.08 4.29 -9.24
N ARG A 70 -0.19 3.87 -8.33
CA ARG A 70 0.01 2.51 -7.86
C ARG A 70 -0.03 2.47 -6.33
N PRO A 71 -0.35 1.32 -5.73
CA PRO A 71 -0.47 1.21 -4.28
C PRO A 71 0.86 1.35 -3.52
N ASN A 72 2.00 1.32 -4.21
CA ASN A 72 3.33 1.41 -3.60
C ASN A 72 3.48 2.61 -2.66
N MET A 73 2.92 3.76 -3.04
CA MET A 73 3.00 4.99 -2.25
C MET A 73 2.34 4.90 -0.87
N ILE A 74 1.45 3.92 -0.64
CA ILE A 74 0.75 3.80 0.64
C ILE A 74 1.70 3.40 1.78
N PHE A 75 2.78 2.66 1.47
CA PHE A 75 3.75 2.23 2.46
C PHE A 75 4.51 3.41 3.07
N ALA A 76 4.77 4.47 2.30
CA ALA A 76 5.36 5.70 2.83
C ALA A 76 4.49 6.38 3.89
N VAL A 77 3.21 6.02 4.00
CA VAL A 77 2.27 6.53 5.01
C VAL A 77 1.98 5.49 6.10
N ALA A 78 1.88 4.22 5.73
CA ALA A 78 1.55 3.12 6.63
C ALA A 78 2.69 2.80 7.62
N LEU A 79 3.94 2.96 7.20
CA LEU A 79 5.09 2.68 8.06
C LEU A 79 5.19 3.68 9.22
N PRO A 80 5.70 3.25 10.39
CA PRO A 80 5.82 4.08 11.59
C PRO A 80 6.60 5.38 11.35
N TYR A 81 7.73 5.27 10.66
CA TYR A 81 8.58 6.40 10.32
C TYR A 81 8.42 6.78 8.86
N SER A 82 8.16 8.05 8.60
CA SER A 82 7.86 8.57 7.28
C SER A 82 8.36 9.99 7.14
N PRO A 83 9.13 10.30 6.08
CA PRO A 83 9.63 11.65 5.83
C PRO A 83 8.56 12.60 5.24
N LEU A 84 7.31 12.15 5.14
CA LEU A 84 6.22 12.93 4.58
C LEU A 84 5.54 13.82 5.61
N THR A 85 5.18 15.02 5.21
CA THR A 85 4.32 15.93 6.00
C THR A 85 2.90 15.37 6.12
N ARG A 86 2.12 15.89 7.09
CA ARG A 86 0.72 15.52 7.27
C ARG A 86 -0.13 15.76 6.02
N MET A 87 0.11 16.85 5.30
CA MET A 87 -0.59 17.19 4.06
C MET A 87 -0.27 16.17 2.96
N GLN A 88 0.99 15.79 2.80
CA GLN A 88 1.41 14.80 1.82
C GLN A 88 0.86 13.41 2.14
N LYS A 89 0.90 12.98 3.41
CA LYS A 89 0.27 11.72 3.86
C LYS A 89 -1.22 11.69 3.54
N ARG A 90 -1.93 12.80 3.76
CA ARG A 90 -3.35 12.92 3.42
C ARG A 90 -3.56 12.82 1.92
N ALA A 91 -2.79 13.53 1.10
CA ALA A 91 -2.91 13.49 -0.36
C ALA A 91 -2.65 12.09 -0.93
N VAL A 92 -1.68 11.33 -0.37
CA VAL A 92 -1.44 9.92 -0.73
C VAL A 92 -2.66 9.07 -0.42
N VAL A 93 -3.22 9.16 0.79
CA VAL A 93 -4.42 8.39 1.15
C VAL A 93 -5.59 8.75 0.25
N ASP A 94 -5.83 10.04 -0.01
CA ASP A 94 -6.94 10.52 -0.82
C ASP A 94 -6.84 10.02 -2.28
N ILE A 95 -5.66 10.07 -2.92
CA ILE A 95 -5.50 9.57 -4.29
C ILE A 95 -5.63 8.04 -4.37
N VAL A 96 -5.08 7.30 -3.42
CA VAL A 96 -5.22 5.84 -3.34
C VAL A 96 -6.68 5.44 -3.14
N THR A 97 -7.41 6.13 -2.27
CA THR A 97 -8.85 5.93 -2.07
C THR A 97 -9.62 6.13 -3.36
N LYS A 98 -9.35 7.23 -4.06
CA LYS A 98 -10.08 7.62 -5.27
C LYS A 98 -9.83 6.68 -6.45
N GLU A 99 -8.58 6.24 -6.64
CA GLU A 99 -8.16 5.56 -7.86
C GLU A 99 -8.04 4.03 -7.69
N LEU A 100 -7.66 3.56 -6.49
CA LEU A 100 -7.27 2.17 -6.31
C LEU A 100 -8.20 1.37 -5.41
N LEU A 101 -8.92 2.01 -4.49
CA LEU A 101 -9.73 1.28 -3.53
C LEU A 101 -10.89 0.55 -4.21
N THR A 102 -11.05 -0.73 -3.84
CA THR A 102 -12.20 -1.58 -4.18
C THR A 102 -12.76 -2.22 -2.92
N PRO A 103 -13.95 -2.80 -2.93
CA PRO A 103 -14.47 -3.54 -1.79
C PRO A 103 -13.58 -4.73 -1.35
N LYS A 104 -12.73 -5.25 -2.24
CA LYS A 104 -11.97 -6.48 -2.02
C LYS A 104 -10.44 -6.26 -1.88
N GLY A 105 -9.96 -5.01 -1.97
CA GLY A 105 -8.54 -4.69 -1.86
C GLY A 105 -8.16 -3.44 -2.63
N LEU A 106 -6.86 -3.19 -2.78
CA LEU A 106 -6.37 -2.11 -3.65
C LEU A 106 -5.99 -2.64 -5.04
N ARG A 107 -6.43 -1.94 -6.08
CA ARG A 107 -5.93 -2.16 -7.44
C ARG A 107 -4.43 -1.95 -7.51
N SER A 108 -3.75 -2.78 -8.26
CA SER A 108 -2.30 -2.67 -8.50
C SER A 108 -1.92 -1.54 -9.48
N LEU A 109 -2.91 -1.00 -10.21
CA LEU A 109 -2.76 0.13 -11.12
C LEU A 109 -4.11 0.87 -11.24
N SER A 110 -4.07 2.20 -11.37
CA SER A 110 -5.26 3.02 -11.62
C SER A 110 -5.94 2.67 -12.93
N PRO A 111 -7.29 2.63 -12.98
CA PRO A 111 -8.05 2.48 -14.23
C PRO A 111 -7.78 3.54 -15.29
N LYS A 112 -7.19 4.67 -14.92
CA LYS A 112 -6.83 5.76 -15.83
C LYS A 112 -5.47 5.59 -16.49
N SER A 113 -4.68 4.62 -16.03
CA SER A 113 -3.34 4.39 -16.55
C SER A 113 -3.37 3.54 -17.81
N GLU A 114 -2.49 3.86 -18.74
CA GLU A 114 -2.24 3.01 -19.90
C GLU A 114 -1.80 1.61 -19.44
N GLY A 115 -2.30 0.58 -20.12
CA GLY A 115 -2.01 -0.81 -19.78
C GLY A 115 -2.83 -1.37 -18.61
N TYR A 116 -3.88 -0.66 -18.13
CA TYR A 116 -4.79 -1.19 -17.11
C TYR A 116 -5.48 -2.47 -17.56
N ARG A 117 -5.34 -3.55 -16.78
CA ARG A 117 -5.87 -4.89 -17.03
C ARG A 117 -6.51 -5.44 -15.76
N PRO A 118 -7.82 -5.21 -15.55
CA PRO A 118 -8.48 -5.54 -14.29
C PRO A 118 -8.80 -7.02 -14.09
N TYR A 119 -8.82 -7.83 -15.17
CA TYR A 119 -9.28 -9.22 -15.12
C TYR A 119 -8.13 -10.21 -15.20
N TYR A 120 -8.05 -11.10 -14.20
CA TYR A 120 -7.05 -12.17 -14.14
C TYR A 120 -7.63 -13.46 -14.76
N VAL A 121 -7.76 -13.48 -16.08
CA VAL A 121 -8.40 -14.54 -16.84
C VAL A 121 -7.57 -14.91 -18.08
N GLY A 122 -7.93 -16.01 -18.74
CA GLY A 122 -7.27 -16.47 -19.96
C GLY A 122 -6.04 -17.36 -19.72
N PRO A 123 -5.22 -17.60 -20.75
CA PRO A 123 -3.98 -18.35 -20.66
C PRO A 123 -2.94 -17.66 -19.78
N GLN A 124 -1.90 -18.39 -19.37
CA GLN A 124 -0.93 -17.91 -18.39
C GLN A 124 -0.34 -16.54 -18.77
N TYR A 125 0.06 -16.33 -20.02
CA TYR A 125 0.68 -15.08 -20.43
C TYR A 125 -0.25 -13.87 -20.28
N GLU A 126 -1.55 -14.01 -20.49
CA GLU A 126 -2.54 -12.94 -20.29
C GLU A 126 -2.72 -12.63 -18.81
N ARG A 127 -2.75 -13.68 -17.97
CA ARG A 127 -2.81 -13.54 -16.52
C ARG A 127 -1.55 -12.86 -15.98
N ASP A 128 -0.37 -13.24 -16.46
CA ASP A 128 0.91 -12.61 -16.08
C ASP A 128 0.94 -11.12 -16.45
N LEU A 129 0.37 -10.76 -17.60
CA LEU A 129 0.22 -9.34 -17.99
C LEU A 129 -0.77 -8.57 -17.11
N ALA A 130 -1.77 -9.20 -16.54
CA ALA A 130 -2.77 -8.58 -15.68
C ALA A 130 -2.33 -8.52 -14.21
N TYR A 131 -1.44 -9.41 -13.76
CA TYR A 131 -1.13 -9.72 -12.37
C TYR A 131 -0.80 -8.51 -11.50
N HIS A 132 -0.12 -7.49 -12.07
CA HIS A 132 0.20 -6.23 -11.41
C HIS A 132 -0.26 -5.00 -12.19
N GLN A 133 -1.27 -5.15 -13.05
CA GLN A 133 -1.73 -4.09 -13.95
C GLN A 133 -3.22 -3.76 -13.78
N GLY A 134 -3.76 -3.95 -12.59
CA GLY A 134 -5.15 -3.55 -12.33
C GLY A 134 -5.94 -4.50 -11.45
N THR A 135 -5.47 -5.73 -11.22
CA THR A 135 -6.04 -6.66 -10.23
C THR A 135 -6.00 -6.07 -8.82
N ALA A 136 -6.98 -6.42 -7.99
CA ALA A 136 -7.09 -5.94 -6.61
C ALA A 136 -6.49 -6.95 -5.62
N TRP A 137 -5.73 -6.44 -4.65
CA TRP A 137 -4.98 -7.24 -3.69
C TRP A 137 -5.40 -6.95 -2.25
N PRO A 138 -5.94 -7.93 -1.53
CA PRO A 138 -6.39 -7.74 -0.14
C PRO A 138 -5.27 -7.36 0.84
N TRP A 139 -4.05 -7.90 0.69
CA TRP A 139 -2.94 -7.54 1.60
C TRP A 139 -2.57 -6.06 1.53
N LEU A 140 -2.75 -5.43 0.38
CA LEU A 140 -2.56 -3.98 0.22
C LEU A 140 -3.64 -3.17 0.95
N LEU A 141 -4.85 -3.74 1.11
CA LEU A 141 -5.89 -3.13 1.93
C LEU A 141 -5.44 -3.00 3.38
N GLY A 142 -4.70 -4.00 3.90
CA GLY A 142 -4.12 -3.92 5.25
C GLY A 142 -3.23 -2.70 5.44
N ALA A 143 -2.27 -2.49 4.52
CA ALA A 143 -1.40 -1.32 4.55
C ALA A 143 -2.19 0.00 4.36
N TYR A 144 -3.19 0.00 3.48
CA TYR A 144 -4.06 1.16 3.28
C TYR A 144 -4.85 1.53 4.53
N LEU A 145 -5.47 0.57 5.21
CA LEU A 145 -6.24 0.82 6.42
C LEU A 145 -5.35 1.30 7.57
N GLU A 146 -4.12 0.78 7.70
CA GLU A 146 -3.15 1.32 8.65
C GLU A 146 -2.80 2.78 8.32
N ALA A 147 -2.51 3.10 7.05
CA ALA A 147 -2.26 4.47 6.61
C ALA A 147 -3.47 5.38 6.84
N TYR A 148 -4.67 4.89 6.56
CA TYR A 148 -5.92 5.60 6.77
C TYR A 148 -6.12 5.95 8.25
N LEU A 149 -5.93 5.00 9.16
CA LEU A 149 -6.03 5.19 10.60
C LEU A 149 -4.95 6.16 11.12
N ARG A 150 -3.71 6.13 10.59
CA ARG A 150 -2.66 7.10 10.93
C ARG A 150 -3.02 8.54 10.54
N VAL A 151 -3.75 8.72 9.44
CA VAL A 151 -4.16 10.05 8.95
C VAL A 151 -5.41 10.58 9.66
N PHE A 152 -6.39 9.71 9.91
CA PHE A 152 -7.71 10.10 10.40
C PHE A 152 -7.95 9.78 11.90
N GLY A 153 -7.10 8.95 12.51
CA GLY A 153 -7.28 8.55 13.91
C GLY A 153 -8.62 7.85 14.14
N LYS A 154 -9.23 8.10 15.29
CA LYS A 154 -10.52 7.52 15.68
C LYS A 154 -11.65 7.75 14.66
N SER A 155 -11.65 8.87 13.93
CA SER A 155 -12.66 9.13 12.90
C SER A 155 -12.61 8.16 11.72
N GLY A 156 -11.49 7.47 11.54
CA GLY A 156 -11.29 6.45 10.51
C GLY A 156 -11.77 5.06 10.87
N VAL A 157 -12.04 4.77 12.15
CA VAL A 157 -12.33 3.41 12.66
C VAL A 157 -13.54 2.80 11.97
N ALA A 158 -14.67 3.49 11.97
CA ALA A 158 -15.89 2.99 11.36
C ALA A 158 -15.76 2.69 9.85
N PHE A 159 -14.93 3.44 9.15
CA PHE A 159 -14.62 3.15 7.75
C PHE A 159 -13.78 1.86 7.63
N ALA A 160 -12.74 1.71 8.44
CA ALA A 160 -11.88 0.54 8.42
C ALA A 160 -12.64 -0.75 8.76
N GLU A 161 -13.54 -0.70 9.76
CA GLU A 161 -14.44 -1.81 10.12
C GLU A 161 -15.33 -2.23 8.95
N ARG A 162 -15.98 -1.27 8.26
CA ARG A 162 -16.81 -1.57 7.08
C ARG A 162 -16.01 -2.24 5.96
N MET A 163 -14.76 -1.83 5.75
CA MET A 163 -13.89 -2.46 4.74
C MET A 163 -13.56 -3.91 5.09
N LEU A 164 -13.39 -4.24 6.38
CA LEU A 164 -13.15 -5.63 6.80
C LEU A 164 -14.41 -6.50 6.61
N ILE A 165 -15.59 -5.99 6.94
CA ILE A 165 -16.86 -6.70 6.75
C ILE A 165 -17.05 -7.11 5.27
N SER A 166 -16.62 -6.28 4.32
CA SER A 166 -16.72 -6.58 2.89
C SER A 166 -15.89 -7.80 2.44
N LEU A 167 -14.92 -8.23 3.25
CA LEU A 167 -14.09 -9.43 3.01
C LEU A 167 -14.61 -10.66 3.78
N GLU A 168 -15.45 -10.49 4.77
CA GLU A 168 -15.95 -11.59 5.60
C GLU A 168 -16.71 -12.64 4.78
N GLU A 169 -17.53 -12.20 3.82
CA GLU A 169 -18.25 -13.09 2.92
C GLU A 169 -17.31 -13.98 2.10
N GLU A 170 -16.15 -13.45 1.69
CA GLU A 170 -15.16 -14.19 0.90
C GLU A 170 -14.57 -15.37 1.67
N MET A 171 -14.54 -15.29 3.00
CA MET A 171 -14.00 -16.35 3.85
C MET A 171 -14.84 -17.64 3.84
N SER A 172 -16.01 -17.62 3.21
CA SER A 172 -16.86 -18.78 3.03
C SER A 172 -17.06 -19.21 1.57
N LEU A 173 -16.61 -18.40 0.58
CA LEU A 173 -16.89 -18.64 -0.83
C LEU A 173 -15.87 -19.55 -1.51
N HIS A 174 -14.56 -19.34 -1.24
CA HIS A 174 -13.49 -20.05 -1.94
C HIS A 174 -12.88 -21.16 -1.08
N CYS A 175 -12.59 -20.88 0.17
CA CYS A 175 -12.08 -21.81 1.17
C CYS A 175 -12.45 -21.28 2.55
N ILE A 176 -12.89 -22.14 3.47
CA ILE A 176 -13.38 -21.73 4.79
C ILE A 176 -12.27 -21.06 5.61
N GLY A 177 -12.55 -19.86 6.10
CA GLY A 177 -11.68 -19.11 7.01
C GLY A 177 -10.45 -18.49 6.34
N THR A 178 -10.46 -18.32 5.01
CA THR A 178 -9.32 -17.73 4.28
C THR A 178 -9.78 -16.80 3.15
N ILE A 179 -8.83 -16.12 2.53
CA ILE A 179 -9.06 -15.13 1.47
C ILE A 179 -8.22 -15.52 0.26
N PRO A 180 -8.77 -15.49 -0.98
CA PRO A 180 -8.02 -15.80 -2.19
C PRO A 180 -6.89 -14.78 -2.42
N GLU A 181 -5.94 -15.13 -3.27
CA GLU A 181 -4.72 -14.36 -3.53
C GLU A 181 -5.01 -12.94 -4.00
N LEU A 182 -5.89 -12.80 -4.98
CA LEU A 182 -6.25 -11.51 -5.58
C LEU A 182 -7.70 -11.55 -6.09
N PHE A 183 -8.20 -10.39 -6.48
CA PHE A 183 -9.51 -10.22 -7.10
C PHE A 183 -9.37 -9.52 -8.44
N ASP A 184 -10.34 -9.75 -9.33
CA ASP A 184 -10.50 -8.88 -10.50
C ASP A 184 -10.65 -7.42 -10.03
N GLY A 185 -10.01 -6.47 -10.72
CA GLY A 185 -10.00 -5.06 -10.32
C GLY A 185 -11.29 -4.30 -10.62
N ASN A 186 -12.20 -4.90 -11.41
CA ASN A 186 -13.51 -4.34 -11.75
C ASN A 186 -14.63 -5.32 -11.34
N PRO A 187 -15.87 -4.82 -11.18
CA PRO A 187 -17.01 -5.67 -10.89
C PRO A 187 -17.12 -6.87 -11.86
N PRO A 188 -17.53 -8.03 -11.35
CA PRO A 188 -18.04 -8.32 -10.02
C PRO A 188 -16.98 -8.57 -8.94
N PHE A 189 -15.69 -8.24 -9.17
CA PHE A 189 -14.58 -8.45 -8.22
C PHE A 189 -14.40 -9.93 -7.85
N THR A 190 -14.35 -10.80 -8.84
CA THR A 190 -14.22 -12.25 -8.66
C THR A 190 -12.86 -12.59 -8.05
N GLY A 191 -12.83 -13.46 -7.03
CA GLY A 191 -11.61 -14.00 -6.44
C GLY A 191 -10.83 -14.87 -7.44
N ARG A 192 -9.51 -14.73 -7.47
CA ARG A 192 -8.59 -15.36 -8.42
C ARG A 192 -7.29 -15.79 -7.76
N GLY A 193 -6.46 -16.51 -8.52
CA GLY A 193 -5.16 -17.00 -8.06
C GLY A 193 -5.30 -18.16 -7.08
N ALA A 194 -4.44 -18.23 -6.08
CA ALA A 194 -4.51 -19.23 -5.03
C ALA A 194 -5.79 -19.03 -4.18
N VAL A 195 -6.48 -20.13 -3.87
CA VAL A 195 -7.74 -20.11 -3.10
C VAL A 195 -7.55 -19.67 -1.64
N SER A 196 -6.34 -19.79 -1.13
CA SER A 196 -5.93 -19.39 0.22
C SER A 196 -4.56 -18.71 0.15
N PHE A 197 -4.46 -17.48 0.65
CA PHE A 197 -3.23 -16.70 0.57
C PHE A 197 -2.86 -16.08 1.92
N ALA A 198 -1.80 -16.60 2.53
CA ALA A 198 -1.39 -16.26 3.90
C ALA A 198 -1.11 -14.77 4.10
N MET A 199 -0.54 -14.07 3.10
CA MET A 199 -0.27 -12.63 3.20
C MET A 199 -1.55 -11.81 3.38
N ASN A 200 -2.65 -12.20 2.70
CA ASN A 200 -3.93 -11.54 2.83
C ASN A 200 -4.50 -11.72 4.23
N VAL A 201 -4.48 -12.95 4.73
CA VAL A 201 -4.96 -13.27 6.09
C VAL A 201 -4.14 -12.51 7.14
N ALA A 202 -2.81 -12.55 7.04
CA ALA A 202 -1.94 -11.84 7.96
C ALA A 202 -2.18 -10.32 7.98
N ALA A 203 -2.35 -9.71 6.80
CA ALA A 203 -2.63 -8.27 6.69
C ALA A 203 -3.98 -7.90 7.34
N ILE A 204 -5.01 -8.70 7.16
CA ILE A 204 -6.32 -8.47 7.78
C ILE A 204 -6.26 -8.65 9.30
N LEU A 205 -5.60 -9.70 9.80
CA LEU A 205 -5.39 -9.91 11.24
C LEU A 205 -4.67 -8.72 11.88
N ARG A 206 -3.66 -8.16 11.20
CA ARG A 206 -2.97 -6.94 11.64
C ARG A 206 -3.93 -5.75 11.78
N VAL A 207 -4.84 -5.55 10.83
CA VAL A 207 -5.84 -4.47 10.91
C VAL A 207 -6.80 -4.70 12.07
N VAL A 208 -7.25 -5.93 12.31
CA VAL A 208 -8.09 -6.25 13.48
C VAL A 208 -7.39 -5.89 14.79
N ASP A 209 -6.09 -6.18 14.91
CA ASP A 209 -5.31 -5.80 16.09
C ASP A 209 -5.16 -4.27 16.23
N LEU A 210 -4.94 -3.57 15.12
CA LEU A 210 -4.91 -2.10 15.12
C LEU A 210 -6.25 -1.50 15.57
N LEU A 211 -7.36 -2.00 15.05
CA LEU A 211 -8.69 -1.51 15.44
C LEU A 211 -8.97 -1.72 16.94
N LYS A 212 -8.55 -2.84 17.53
CA LYS A 212 -8.63 -3.05 18.98
C LYS A 212 -7.91 -1.96 19.77
N LYS A 213 -6.72 -1.56 19.30
CA LYS A 213 -5.93 -0.47 19.94
C LYS A 213 -6.66 0.87 19.83
N TYR A 214 -7.15 1.25 18.65
CA TYR A 214 -7.87 2.50 18.44
C TYR A 214 -9.21 2.58 19.18
N ASN A 215 -9.87 1.44 19.43
CA ASN A 215 -11.12 1.37 20.21
C ASN A 215 -10.85 1.41 21.74
N ALA A 216 -9.66 1.02 22.19
CA ALA A 216 -9.27 1.05 23.60
C ALA A 216 -8.79 2.41 24.09
N GLU A 217 -8.34 3.29 23.19
CA GLU A 217 -7.96 4.70 23.46
C GLU A 217 -9.19 5.63 23.51
#